data_75525413edec81c5b70a2fd8c3beeaca
#
_entry.id   75525413edec81c5b70a2fd8c3beeaca
#
_cell.length_a   1.000
_cell.length_b   1.000
_cell.length_c   1.000
_cell.angle_alpha   90.00
_cell.angle_beta   90.00
_cell.angle_gamma   90.00
#
_symmetry.space_group_name_H-M   'P 1'
#
loop_
_entity.id
_entity.type
_entity.pdbx_description
1 polymer ?
#
loop_
_entity_poly.entity_id
_entity_poly.type
_entity_poly.pdbx_seq_one_letter_code
_entity_poly.pdbx_strand_id
1 'polypeptide(L)'
;GSSSINAMFYVRGNRGDYDHWAQMGNRGWSYDEILPYFRKVEGNQDGVTDIYGKDGPVVVSAVRKPPRLAYVFVEAMKELGYPHNPAYNAEPTDGAAIIHVTQHLGTRFSAARGYLDP
;
A
#
# COMPACT_ATOMS: atom_id res chain seq x y z
N GLY A 1 -17.43 4.22 7.24
CA GLY A 1 -16.37 5.18 6.94
C GLY A 1 -15.87 5.10 5.50
N SER A 2 -14.86 5.88 5.13
CA SER A 2 -14.36 5.98 3.75
C SER A 2 -13.83 4.66 3.19
N SER A 3 -13.27 3.79 4.02
CA SER A 3 -12.81 2.46 3.60
C SER A 3 -13.92 1.55 3.07
N SER A 4 -15.19 1.86 3.35
CA SER A 4 -16.34 1.13 2.82
C SER A 4 -16.74 1.54 1.40
N ILE A 5 -16.24 2.69 0.91
CA ILE A 5 -16.63 3.29 -0.38
C ILE A 5 -15.47 3.70 -1.28
N ASN A 6 -14.22 3.69 -0.80
CA ASN A 6 -13.03 4.07 -1.57
C ASN A 6 -12.69 3.05 -2.67
N ALA A 7 -11.68 3.36 -3.48
CA ALA A 7 -11.19 2.47 -4.54
C ALA A 7 -10.34 1.28 -4.02
N MET A 8 -10.20 1.12 -2.71
CA MET A 8 -9.42 0.06 -2.03
C MET A 8 -7.90 0.11 -2.23
N PHE A 9 -7.37 1.06 -2.95
CA PHE A 9 -5.92 1.17 -3.19
C PHE A 9 -5.17 1.30 -1.87
N TYR A 10 -4.16 0.44 -1.67
CA TYR A 10 -3.33 0.46 -0.49
C TYR A 10 -1.96 1.04 -0.83
N VAL A 11 -1.83 2.35 -0.67
CA VAL A 11 -0.62 3.12 -0.97
C VAL A 11 -0.27 3.96 0.25
N ARG A 12 1.00 3.93 0.65
CA ARG A 12 1.54 4.81 1.68
C ARG A 12 2.05 6.11 1.06
N GLY A 13 2.12 7.19 1.85
CA GLY A 13 2.81 8.40 1.45
C GLY A 13 4.32 8.18 1.27
N ASN A 14 4.98 9.07 0.56
CA ASN A 14 6.42 9.04 0.37
C ASN A 14 7.14 9.35 1.68
N ARG A 15 8.30 8.73 1.91
CA ARG A 15 9.16 9.00 3.09
C ARG A 15 9.38 10.50 3.29
N GLY A 16 9.69 11.23 2.21
CA GLY A 16 9.96 12.66 2.26
C GLY A 16 8.81 13.50 2.83
N ASP A 17 7.55 13.10 2.62
CA ASP A 17 6.39 13.81 3.14
C ASP A 17 6.35 13.74 4.66
N TYR A 18 6.57 12.56 5.23
CA TYR A 18 6.57 12.36 6.68
C TYR A 18 7.79 12.98 7.35
N ASP A 19 8.97 12.83 6.75
CA ASP A 19 10.20 13.45 7.27
C ASP A 19 10.08 14.98 7.26
N HIS A 20 9.41 15.56 6.25
CA HIS A 20 9.10 16.98 6.23
C HIS A 20 8.14 17.38 7.36
N TRP A 21 7.12 16.59 7.67
CA TRP A 21 6.26 16.86 8.82
C TRP A 21 7.04 16.86 10.13
N ALA A 22 7.95 15.92 10.32
CA ALA A 22 8.82 15.91 11.50
C ALA A 22 9.71 17.15 11.58
N GLN A 23 10.28 17.61 10.46
CA GLN A 23 11.09 18.83 10.37
C GLN A 23 10.29 20.09 10.70
N MET A 24 9.00 20.13 10.41
CA MET A 24 8.09 21.21 10.79
C MET A 24 7.75 21.21 12.29
N GLY A 25 8.32 20.32 13.09
CA GLY A 25 8.13 20.24 14.54
C GLY A 25 7.15 19.19 15.03
N ASN A 26 6.58 18.37 14.12
CA ASN A 26 5.69 17.27 14.48
C ASN A 26 6.51 16.04 14.92
N ARG A 27 6.95 16.01 16.16
CA ARG A 27 7.75 14.91 16.72
C ARG A 27 6.95 13.60 16.66
N GLY A 28 7.62 12.49 16.31
CA GLY A 28 6.99 11.17 16.17
C GLY A 28 6.34 10.92 14.79
N TRP A 29 6.53 11.84 13.83
CA TRP A 29 5.96 11.76 12.50
C TRP A 29 6.98 11.53 11.37
N SER A 30 8.27 11.31 11.68
CA SER A 30 9.20 10.87 10.65
C SER A 30 8.81 9.49 10.11
N TYR A 31 9.20 9.19 8.89
CA TYR A 31 8.85 7.92 8.26
C TYR A 31 9.26 6.71 9.11
N ASP A 32 10.45 6.73 9.70
CA ASP A 32 10.92 5.62 10.51
C ASP A 32 10.14 5.45 11.83
N GLU A 33 9.63 6.57 12.38
CA GLU A 33 8.79 6.54 13.59
C GLU A 33 7.38 6.03 13.29
N ILE A 34 6.81 6.31 12.10
CA ILE A 34 5.46 5.86 11.74
C ILE A 34 5.41 4.49 11.05
N LEU A 35 6.51 4.01 10.46
CA LEU A 35 6.57 2.72 9.78
C LEU A 35 6.08 1.53 10.65
N PRO A 36 6.42 1.44 11.95
CA PRO A 36 5.87 0.39 12.82
C PRO A 36 4.34 0.40 12.90
N TYR A 37 3.70 1.57 12.82
CA TYR A 37 2.25 1.69 12.84
C TYR A 37 1.62 1.23 11.52
N PHE A 38 2.24 1.54 10.39
CA PHE A 38 1.80 0.97 9.10
C PHE A 38 1.85 -0.55 9.14
N ARG A 39 2.95 -1.14 9.62
CA ARG A 39 3.08 -2.59 9.79
C ARG A 39 2.05 -3.18 10.74
N LYS A 40 1.74 -2.49 11.83
CA LYS A 40 0.76 -2.93 12.84
C LYS A 40 -0.66 -3.01 12.28
N VAL A 41 -1.02 -2.12 11.37
CA VAL A 41 -2.35 -2.08 10.75
C VAL A 41 -2.49 -3.10 9.63
N GLU A 42 -1.41 -3.37 8.91
CA GLU A 42 -1.40 -4.10 7.65
C GLU A 42 -1.30 -5.61 7.84
N GLY A 43 -2.22 -6.36 7.23
CA GLY A 43 -2.15 -7.80 7.02
C GLY A 43 -1.93 -8.12 5.54
N ASN A 44 -0.75 -7.83 5.01
CA ASN A 44 -0.44 -8.01 3.59
C ASN A 44 -0.11 -9.46 3.28
N GLN A 45 -0.91 -10.08 2.42
CA GLN A 45 -0.79 -11.48 2.04
C GLN A 45 0.24 -11.72 0.93
N ASP A 46 0.56 -10.69 0.14
CA ASP A 46 1.38 -10.79 -1.06
C ASP A 46 2.62 -9.86 -1.03
N GLY A 47 2.87 -9.19 0.10
CA GLY A 47 4.01 -8.29 0.27
C GLY A 47 5.35 -9.03 0.21
N VAL A 48 6.26 -8.54 -0.64
CA VAL A 48 7.55 -9.19 -0.95
C VAL A 48 8.73 -8.66 -0.13
N THR A 49 8.52 -7.65 0.71
CA THR A 49 9.59 -7.02 1.50
C THR A 49 9.20 -6.86 2.97
N ASP A 50 10.21 -6.65 3.84
CA ASP A 50 10.01 -6.50 5.29
C ASP A 50 9.33 -5.18 5.70
N ILE A 51 9.10 -4.27 4.77
CA ILE A 51 8.35 -3.04 5.07
C ILE A 51 6.86 -3.29 5.23
N TYR A 52 6.34 -4.40 4.69
CA TYR A 52 4.93 -4.77 4.81
C TYR A 52 4.64 -5.45 6.14
N GLY A 53 3.49 -5.10 6.75
CA GLY A 53 2.94 -5.84 7.88
C GLY A 53 2.24 -7.11 7.39
N LYS A 54 2.32 -8.19 8.15
CA LYS A 54 1.73 -9.49 7.80
C LYS A 54 0.56 -9.89 8.68
N ASP A 55 0.55 -9.41 9.93
CA ASP A 55 -0.37 -9.87 10.97
C ASP A 55 -1.36 -8.79 11.41
N GLY A 56 -1.42 -7.66 10.70
CA GLY A 56 -2.34 -6.58 11.02
C GLY A 56 -3.80 -6.90 10.65
N PRO A 57 -4.74 -6.22 11.31
CA PRO A 57 -6.18 -6.51 11.15
C PRO A 57 -6.75 -6.09 9.80
N VAL A 58 -6.07 -5.24 9.01
CA VAL A 58 -6.54 -4.82 7.69
C VAL A 58 -5.90 -5.69 6.62
N VAL A 59 -6.68 -6.58 6.06
CA VAL A 59 -6.20 -7.48 5.00
C VAL A 59 -5.95 -6.69 3.71
N VAL A 60 -4.73 -6.85 3.18
CA VAL A 60 -4.27 -6.29 1.91
C VAL A 60 -3.81 -7.44 1.02
N SER A 61 -4.22 -7.46 -0.23
CA SER A 61 -3.85 -8.51 -1.17
C SER A 61 -3.67 -7.98 -2.59
N ALA A 62 -3.01 -8.75 -3.44
CA ALA A 62 -2.96 -8.49 -4.86
C ALA A 62 -4.37 -8.58 -5.49
N VAL A 63 -4.61 -7.80 -6.53
CA VAL A 63 -5.84 -7.91 -7.32
C VAL A 63 -5.88 -9.29 -7.99
N ARG A 64 -6.88 -10.12 -7.68
CA ARG A 64 -6.95 -11.51 -8.17
C ARG A 64 -7.02 -11.64 -9.69
N LYS A 65 -7.68 -10.70 -10.37
CA LYS A 65 -7.83 -10.67 -11.82
C LYS A 65 -7.69 -9.23 -12.32
N PRO A 66 -6.46 -8.70 -12.42
CA PRO A 66 -6.27 -7.39 -13.00
C PRO A 66 -6.76 -7.37 -14.45
N PRO A 67 -7.38 -6.28 -14.91
CA PRO A 67 -7.77 -6.16 -16.30
C PRO A 67 -6.53 -6.16 -17.21
N ARG A 68 -6.64 -6.69 -18.42
CA ARG A 68 -5.53 -6.73 -19.39
C ARG A 68 -4.88 -5.35 -19.59
N LEU A 69 -5.67 -4.30 -19.55
CA LEU A 69 -5.18 -2.93 -19.72
C LEU A 69 -4.18 -2.52 -18.62
N ALA A 70 -4.31 -3.04 -17.38
CA ALA A 70 -3.36 -2.76 -16.32
C ALA A 70 -1.95 -3.31 -16.64
N TYR A 71 -1.88 -4.50 -17.22
CA TYR A 71 -0.59 -5.06 -17.66
C TYR A 71 -0.02 -4.28 -18.85
N VAL A 72 -0.85 -3.92 -19.82
CA VAL A 72 -0.44 -3.11 -20.97
C VAL A 72 0.11 -1.75 -20.49
N PHE A 73 -0.53 -1.12 -19.51
CA PHE A 73 -0.04 0.12 -18.93
C PHE A 73 1.35 -0.05 -18.30
N VAL A 74 1.56 -1.09 -17.49
CA VAL A 74 2.85 -1.35 -16.85
C VAL A 74 3.95 -1.57 -17.91
N GLU A 75 3.66 -2.34 -18.97
CA GLU A 75 4.63 -2.56 -20.06
C GLU A 75 4.93 -1.26 -20.82
N ALA A 76 3.92 -0.46 -21.13
CA ALA A 76 4.14 0.85 -21.77
C ALA A 76 5.01 1.78 -20.92
N MET A 77 4.82 1.78 -19.60
CA MET A 77 5.68 2.57 -18.70
C MET A 77 7.13 2.07 -18.71
N LYS A 78 7.34 0.75 -18.79
CA LYS A 78 8.69 0.16 -18.93
C LYS A 78 9.35 0.56 -20.25
N GLU A 79 8.61 0.58 -21.35
CA GLU A 79 9.10 1.05 -22.65
C GLU A 79 9.52 2.53 -22.62
N LEU A 80 8.85 3.34 -21.80
CA LEU A 80 9.21 4.74 -21.55
C LEU A 80 10.41 4.92 -20.58
N GLY A 81 10.99 3.82 -20.07
CA GLY A 81 12.14 3.85 -19.18
C GLY A 81 11.81 3.91 -17.68
N TYR A 82 10.54 3.81 -17.30
CA TYR A 82 10.17 3.72 -15.88
C TYR A 82 10.38 2.30 -15.35
N PRO A 83 10.86 2.12 -14.11
CA PRO A 83 11.07 0.80 -13.54
C PRO A 83 9.73 0.09 -13.25
N HIS A 84 9.72 -1.24 -13.38
CA HIS A 84 8.66 -2.04 -12.77
C HIS A 84 8.94 -2.16 -11.27
N ASN A 85 8.06 -1.60 -10.44
CA ASN A 85 8.24 -1.55 -8.99
C ASN A 85 7.09 -2.22 -8.22
N PRO A 86 7.08 -3.54 -8.06
CA PRO A 86 6.04 -4.24 -7.30
C PRO A 86 6.09 -3.92 -5.79
N ALA A 87 7.19 -3.37 -5.29
CA ALA A 87 7.37 -2.93 -3.91
C ALA A 87 7.14 -1.41 -3.74
N TYR A 88 6.19 -0.84 -4.45
CA TYR A 88 5.91 0.59 -4.58
C TYR A 88 5.73 1.35 -3.24
N ASN A 89 5.50 0.67 -2.13
CA ASN A 89 5.49 1.25 -0.77
C ASN A 89 6.87 1.21 -0.10
N ALA A 90 7.90 0.64 -0.77
CA ALA A 90 9.30 0.67 -0.35
C ALA A 90 10.08 1.73 -1.12
N GLU A 91 11.25 2.12 -0.59
CA GLU A 91 12.17 2.98 -1.33
C GLU A 91 13.01 2.16 -2.34
N PRO A 92 13.20 2.65 -3.56
CA PRO A 92 12.57 3.84 -4.16
C PRO A 92 11.09 3.61 -4.48
N THR A 93 10.25 4.64 -4.38
CA THR A 93 8.80 4.54 -4.66
C THR A 93 8.44 4.72 -6.13
N ASP A 94 9.39 5.21 -6.95
CA ASP A 94 9.16 5.45 -8.37
C ASP A 94 8.97 4.18 -9.17
N GLY A 95 8.09 4.25 -10.16
CA GLY A 95 7.87 3.15 -11.09
C GLY A 95 6.41 2.86 -11.35
N ALA A 96 6.16 1.76 -12.05
CA ALA A 96 4.82 1.28 -12.37
C ALA A 96 4.62 -0.15 -11.86
N ALA A 97 3.45 -0.40 -11.27
CA ALA A 97 3.05 -1.73 -10.81
C ALA A 97 1.53 -1.88 -10.76
N ILE A 98 1.06 -3.11 -10.64
CA ILE A 98 -0.31 -3.39 -10.23
C ILE A 98 -0.32 -3.36 -8.71
N ILE A 99 -1.03 -2.37 -8.14
CA ILE A 99 -1.03 -2.13 -6.69
C ILE A 99 -1.88 -3.15 -5.95
N HIS A 100 -1.54 -3.37 -4.68
CA HIS A 100 -2.38 -4.14 -3.76
C HIS A 100 -3.61 -3.34 -3.34
N VAL A 101 -4.62 -4.06 -2.89
CA VAL A 101 -5.93 -3.50 -2.51
C VAL A 101 -6.38 -4.07 -1.17
N THR A 102 -7.20 -3.31 -0.44
CA THR A 102 -7.84 -3.77 0.80
C THR A 102 -8.98 -4.74 0.46
N GLN A 103 -8.59 -5.97 0.12
CA GLN A 103 -9.48 -7.07 -0.22
C GLN A 103 -9.09 -8.37 0.48
N HIS A 104 -10.08 -9.19 0.79
CA HIS A 104 -9.91 -10.57 1.18
C HIS A 104 -10.81 -11.48 0.34
N LEU A 105 -10.23 -12.48 -0.32
CA LEU A 105 -10.93 -13.43 -1.21
C LEU A 105 -11.81 -12.74 -2.28
N GLY A 106 -11.35 -11.61 -2.81
CA GLY A 106 -12.06 -10.85 -3.85
C GLY A 106 -13.19 -9.94 -3.33
N THR A 107 -13.39 -9.84 -2.03
CA THR A 107 -14.35 -8.92 -1.42
C THR A 107 -13.64 -7.78 -0.69
N ARG A 108 -14.25 -6.59 -0.67
CA ARG A 108 -13.74 -5.44 0.07
C ARG A 108 -13.48 -5.79 1.54
N PHE A 109 -12.31 -5.40 2.04
CA PHE A 109 -11.95 -5.51 3.44
C PHE A 109 -11.82 -4.10 4.05
N SER A 110 -12.90 -3.58 4.59
CA SER A 110 -12.94 -2.24 5.20
C SER A 110 -12.33 -2.24 6.60
N ALA A 111 -12.01 -1.05 7.12
CA ALA A 111 -11.61 -0.90 8.52
C ALA A 111 -12.70 -1.41 9.50
N ALA A 112 -13.98 -1.26 9.16
CA ALA A 112 -15.05 -1.82 9.96
C ALA A 112 -14.92 -3.36 10.07
N ARG A 113 -14.64 -4.03 8.95
CA ARG A 113 -14.40 -5.49 8.95
C ARG A 113 -13.18 -5.90 9.77
N GLY A 114 -12.12 -5.11 9.72
CA GLY A 114 -10.87 -5.41 10.43
C GLY A 114 -10.92 -5.15 11.94
N TYR A 115 -11.80 -4.25 12.38
CA TYR A 115 -11.78 -3.78 13.78
C TYR A 115 -13.09 -3.93 14.53
N LEU A 116 -14.25 -3.93 13.84
CA LEU A 116 -15.56 -3.93 14.48
C LEU A 116 -16.33 -5.24 14.26
N ASP A 117 -16.01 -5.96 13.21
CA ASP A 117 -16.66 -7.22 12.80
C ASP A 117 -15.57 -8.22 12.40
N PRO A 118 -14.76 -8.68 13.38
CA PRO A 118 -13.64 -9.59 13.15
C PRO A 118 -14.10 -11.03 12.85
#